data_b79b838cdcbf58ce57622aac1b5a3bfd
#
_entry.id   b79b838cdcbf58ce57622aac1b5a3bfd
#
_cell.length_a   1.000
_cell.length_b   1.000
_cell.length_c   1.000
_cell.angle_alpha   90.00
_cell.angle_beta   90.00
_cell.angle_gamma   90.00
#
_symmetry.space_group_name_H-M   'P 1'
#
loop_
_entity.id
_entity.type
_entity.pdbx_description
1 polymer ?
#
loop_
_entity_poly.entity_id
_entity_poly.type
_entity_poly.pdbx_seq_one_letter_code
_entity_poly.pdbx_strand_id
1 'polypeptide(L)'
;MQEKSYVLVDTFDKLKDMVNHVKDKEIIAFDTETNSLNTRQGTIIGFSVSAEIGKGYYMPTAVYDKESNSLVDATIDGKNCQDLAKQFISKLVGKKLVMHNASFDCRFVKCFYGIDLLPSLYVDTILLVHTVNEEGAGFTYASPFGLKSIAQSIQKELGLDVTKEANEEQVELKTSIKENGGSITRESYEIWKADINILAKYAAADTDLTLRVYHHFIKELYDQGLEKFFFEDEVMPLYREVTIPMEEVGVRLDIETMKKADLDITEEMKKRSHAVISELLQDNRVKLWILNKAKETYPANSKGAFAQMVVEECQLPLPKSEKTGKYNITKSEVARLPESAAKQFLLNGSDVLDEDFSNKISMKM
;
A
#
# COMPACT_ATOMS: atom_id res chain seq x y z
N MET A 1 17.49 -10.95 -24.05
CA MET A 1 17.08 -10.37 -22.75
C MET A 1 18.30 -9.69 -22.17
N GLN A 2 18.18 -8.44 -21.74
CA GLN A 2 19.27 -7.76 -21.06
C GLN A 2 19.46 -8.43 -19.68
N GLU A 3 20.69 -8.78 -19.35
CA GLU A 3 21.02 -9.44 -18.07
C GLU A 3 20.72 -8.46 -16.93
N LYS A 4 19.92 -8.89 -15.96
CA LYS A 4 19.56 -8.06 -14.80
C LYS A 4 20.63 -8.22 -13.71
N SER A 5 21.08 -7.12 -13.14
CA SER A 5 22.05 -7.07 -12.06
C SER A 5 21.51 -6.25 -10.89
N TYR A 6 20.99 -6.92 -9.86
CA TYR A 6 20.49 -6.31 -8.65
C TYR A 6 21.44 -6.60 -7.49
N VAL A 7 22.00 -5.56 -6.89
CA VAL A 7 23.14 -5.66 -5.99
C VAL A 7 22.73 -5.24 -4.57
N LEU A 8 22.87 -6.15 -3.61
CA LEU A 8 22.87 -5.81 -2.19
C LEU A 8 24.19 -5.15 -1.82
N VAL A 9 24.15 -3.91 -1.33
CA VAL A 9 25.31 -3.13 -0.94
C VAL A 9 25.66 -3.44 0.52
N ASP A 10 26.49 -4.44 0.74
CA ASP A 10 26.92 -4.96 2.05
C ASP A 10 28.43 -4.84 2.28
N THR A 11 29.18 -4.28 1.29
CA THR A 11 30.62 -4.06 1.37
C THR A 11 31.00 -2.68 0.84
N PHE A 12 32.18 -2.17 1.21
CA PHE A 12 32.68 -0.88 0.69
C PHE A 12 32.92 -0.91 -0.83
N ASP A 13 33.32 -2.04 -1.40
CA ASP A 13 33.53 -2.13 -2.86
C ASP A 13 32.18 -1.98 -3.57
N LYS A 14 31.13 -2.65 -3.10
CA LYS A 14 29.78 -2.50 -3.67
C LYS A 14 29.20 -1.09 -3.44
N LEU A 15 29.50 -0.46 -2.29
CA LEU A 15 29.14 0.95 -2.04
C LEU A 15 29.84 1.88 -3.03
N LYS A 16 31.11 1.64 -3.30
CA LYS A 16 31.87 2.41 -4.31
C LYS A 16 31.31 2.20 -5.71
N ASP A 17 30.91 0.96 -6.04
CA ASP A 17 30.28 0.66 -7.32
C ASP A 17 28.92 1.36 -7.45
N MET A 18 28.09 1.39 -6.39
CA MET A 18 26.84 2.15 -6.36
C MET A 18 27.08 3.65 -6.54
N VAL A 19 28.08 4.23 -5.87
CA VAL A 19 28.44 5.65 -6.04
C VAL A 19 28.87 5.93 -7.48
N ASN A 20 29.73 5.07 -8.07
CA ASN A 20 30.19 5.22 -9.45
C ASN A 20 29.03 5.05 -10.44
N HIS A 21 28.06 4.18 -10.16
CA HIS A 21 26.90 3.96 -11.00
C HIS A 21 26.07 5.24 -11.19
N VAL A 22 25.94 6.07 -10.15
CA VAL A 22 25.11 7.29 -10.19
C VAL A 22 25.90 8.58 -10.41
N LYS A 23 27.24 8.54 -10.23
CA LYS A 23 28.09 9.75 -10.17
C LYS A 23 27.91 10.65 -11.40
N ASP A 24 28.02 10.11 -12.58
CA ASP A 24 28.02 10.85 -13.84
C ASP A 24 26.68 10.76 -14.58
N LYS A 25 25.64 10.23 -13.91
CA LYS A 25 24.29 10.13 -14.47
C LYS A 25 23.47 11.36 -14.09
N GLU A 26 22.70 11.83 -15.06
CA GLU A 26 21.80 12.97 -14.87
C GLU A 26 20.48 12.52 -14.22
N ILE A 27 19.95 11.40 -14.67
CA ILE A 27 18.67 10.82 -14.24
C ILE A 27 18.95 9.59 -13.40
N ILE A 28 18.33 9.55 -12.21
CA ILE A 28 18.49 8.48 -11.24
C ILE A 28 17.11 8.12 -10.69
N ALA A 29 16.71 6.87 -10.82
CA ALA A 29 15.56 6.35 -10.09
C ALA A 29 15.97 6.13 -8.61
N PHE A 30 15.10 6.52 -7.69
CA PHE A 30 15.31 6.43 -6.24
C PHE A 30 14.03 5.98 -5.56
N ASP A 31 14.17 5.10 -4.56
CA ASP A 31 13.06 4.57 -3.77
C ASP A 31 13.54 4.20 -2.37
N THR A 32 12.68 4.30 -1.35
CA THR A 32 12.98 3.96 0.04
C THR A 32 12.16 2.81 0.55
N GLU A 33 12.80 1.91 1.30
CA GLU A 33 12.12 0.90 2.11
C GLU A 33 12.05 1.35 3.57
N THR A 34 10.90 1.18 4.20
CA THR A 34 10.61 1.71 5.53
C THR A 34 9.93 0.68 6.42
N ASN A 35 10.02 0.85 7.73
CA ASN A 35 9.31 -0.02 8.69
C ASN A 35 7.89 0.43 9.01
N SER A 36 7.43 1.54 8.42
CA SER A 36 6.11 2.14 8.67
C SER A 36 5.65 2.94 7.47
N LEU A 37 4.34 3.07 7.29
CA LEU A 37 3.76 4.01 6.34
C LEU A 37 3.67 5.45 6.89
N ASN A 38 3.94 5.65 8.18
CA ASN A 38 3.93 6.96 8.82
C ASN A 38 5.31 7.62 8.73
N THR A 39 5.45 8.61 7.87
CA THR A 39 6.71 9.32 7.59
C THR A 39 7.32 10.03 8.81
N ARG A 40 6.51 10.34 9.83
CA ARG A 40 6.97 11.05 11.06
C ARG A 40 7.43 10.10 12.17
N GLN A 41 7.06 8.83 12.10
CA GLN A 41 7.34 7.84 13.15
C GLN A 41 8.15 6.64 12.64
N GLY A 42 8.19 6.47 11.32
CA GLY A 42 8.90 5.37 10.69
C GLY A 42 10.39 5.62 10.57
N THR A 43 11.10 4.53 10.31
CA THR A 43 12.54 4.50 10.05
C THR A 43 12.78 4.04 8.62
N ILE A 44 13.71 4.66 7.92
CA ILE A 44 14.21 4.14 6.64
C ILE A 44 15.09 2.93 6.96
N ILE A 45 14.70 1.76 6.43
CA ILE A 45 15.44 0.51 6.61
C ILE A 45 16.41 0.22 5.46
N GLY A 46 16.26 0.97 4.37
CA GLY A 46 17.14 0.94 3.21
C GLY A 46 16.61 1.81 2.10
N PHE A 47 17.39 1.95 1.06
CA PHE A 47 17.00 2.65 -0.15
C PHE A 47 17.60 1.97 -1.37
N SER A 48 16.96 2.14 -2.52
CA SER A 48 17.45 1.64 -3.79
C SER A 48 17.68 2.75 -4.81
N VAL A 49 18.61 2.52 -5.73
CA VAL A 49 18.91 3.42 -6.84
C VAL A 49 19.15 2.65 -8.13
N SER A 50 18.70 3.21 -9.23
CA SER A 50 19.01 2.76 -10.59
C SER A 50 19.27 3.97 -11.50
N ALA A 51 20.32 3.90 -12.30
CA ALA A 51 20.64 4.94 -13.28
C ALA A 51 20.89 4.33 -14.67
N GLU A 52 20.63 3.04 -14.82
CA GLU A 52 20.77 2.27 -16.05
C GLU A 52 19.81 1.09 -16.01
N ILE A 53 19.07 0.90 -17.12
CA ILE A 53 18.11 -0.19 -17.25
C ILE A 53 18.79 -1.54 -17.05
N GLY A 54 18.18 -2.40 -16.23
CA GLY A 54 18.68 -3.73 -15.90
C GLY A 54 19.68 -3.75 -14.73
N LYS A 55 19.96 -2.60 -14.11
CA LYS A 55 20.92 -2.52 -13.01
C LYS A 55 20.37 -1.69 -11.85
N GLY A 56 20.30 -2.29 -10.68
CA GLY A 56 19.82 -1.64 -9.46
C GLY A 56 20.70 -1.98 -8.27
N TYR A 57 20.74 -1.07 -7.31
CA TYR A 57 21.46 -1.25 -6.04
C TYR A 57 20.50 -0.99 -4.89
N TYR A 58 20.58 -1.84 -3.88
CA TYR A 58 19.90 -1.61 -2.62
C TYR A 58 20.92 -1.52 -1.49
N MET A 59 20.85 -0.44 -0.72
CA MET A 59 21.68 -0.24 0.47
C MET A 59 20.81 -0.37 1.71
N PRO A 60 20.97 -1.43 2.51
CA PRO A 60 20.29 -1.54 3.80
C PRO A 60 20.87 -0.53 4.80
N THR A 61 20.01 0.08 5.58
CA THR A 61 20.38 0.97 6.68
C THR A 61 20.04 0.37 8.02
N ALA A 62 19.06 -0.54 8.04
CA ALA A 62 18.75 -1.42 9.15
C ALA A 62 18.38 -2.82 8.65
N VAL A 63 18.60 -3.83 9.46
CA VAL A 63 18.33 -5.23 9.14
C VAL A 63 17.59 -5.89 10.29
N TYR A 64 16.81 -6.93 9.96
CA TYR A 64 16.15 -7.75 10.95
C TYR A 64 17.13 -8.68 11.63
N ASP A 65 17.23 -8.58 12.94
CA ASP A 65 17.94 -9.51 13.78
C ASP A 65 16.98 -10.54 14.38
N LYS A 66 17.17 -11.80 14.03
CA LYS A 66 16.32 -12.92 14.47
C LYS A 66 16.44 -13.22 15.96
N GLU A 67 17.63 -12.98 16.56
CA GLU A 67 17.88 -13.29 17.96
C GLU A 67 17.14 -12.31 18.87
N SER A 68 17.22 -11.02 18.58
CA SER A 68 16.52 -9.97 19.33
C SER A 68 15.09 -9.72 18.85
N ASN A 69 14.67 -10.33 17.73
CA ASN A 69 13.39 -10.08 17.05
C ASN A 69 13.13 -8.58 16.83
N SER A 70 14.16 -7.85 16.43
CA SER A 70 14.10 -6.39 16.27
C SER A 70 14.90 -5.91 15.05
N LEU A 71 14.68 -4.64 14.67
CA LEU A 71 15.54 -3.95 13.74
C LEU A 71 16.82 -3.51 14.43
N VAL A 72 17.95 -3.78 13.79
CA VAL A 72 19.27 -3.30 14.21
C VAL A 72 19.92 -2.52 13.07
N ASP A 73 20.75 -1.54 13.40
CA ASP A 73 21.48 -0.78 12.38
C ASP A 73 22.40 -1.69 11.57
N ALA A 74 22.33 -1.55 10.25
CA ALA A 74 23.27 -2.22 9.36
C ALA A 74 24.65 -1.56 9.42
N THR A 75 25.69 -2.35 9.21
CA THR A 75 27.08 -1.85 9.15
C THR A 75 27.82 -2.39 7.94
N ILE A 76 28.69 -1.59 7.36
CA ILE A 76 29.67 -1.98 6.34
C ILE A 76 31.06 -1.69 6.91
N ASP A 77 31.85 -2.77 7.10
CA ASP A 77 33.20 -2.69 7.68
C ASP A 77 33.26 -1.85 8.99
N GLY A 78 32.26 -2.06 9.87
CA GLY A 78 32.13 -1.39 11.16
C GLY A 78 31.62 0.05 11.11
N LYS A 79 31.29 0.60 9.93
CA LYS A 79 30.65 1.92 9.80
C LYS A 79 29.14 1.76 9.75
N ASN A 80 28.43 2.64 10.46
CA ASN A 80 26.98 2.67 10.47
C ASN A 80 26.41 3.02 9.08
N CYS A 81 25.53 2.20 8.56
CA CYS A 81 24.93 2.40 7.25
C CYS A 81 23.96 3.58 7.20
N GLN A 82 23.35 3.98 8.32
CA GLN A 82 22.53 5.20 8.37
C GLN A 82 23.35 6.45 8.04
N ASP A 83 24.56 6.55 8.58
CA ASP A 83 25.46 7.68 8.31
C ASP A 83 25.96 7.68 6.86
N LEU A 84 26.30 6.51 6.33
CA LEU A 84 26.71 6.35 4.94
C LEU A 84 25.56 6.67 3.97
N ALA A 85 24.35 6.24 4.28
CA ALA A 85 23.14 6.54 3.53
C ALA A 85 22.85 8.03 3.50
N LYS A 86 22.89 8.69 4.67
CA LYS A 86 22.74 10.16 4.77
C LYS A 86 23.73 10.90 3.89
N GLN A 87 25.00 10.49 3.92
CA GLN A 87 26.05 11.09 3.09
C GLN A 87 25.80 10.85 1.60
N PHE A 88 25.37 9.64 1.21
CA PHE A 88 25.05 9.31 -0.18
C PHE A 88 23.85 10.12 -0.68
N ILE A 89 22.74 10.09 0.06
CA ILE A 89 21.50 10.79 -0.31
C ILE A 89 21.73 12.30 -0.41
N SER A 90 22.56 12.88 0.46
CA SER A 90 22.94 14.31 0.37
C SER A 90 23.60 14.66 -0.96
N LYS A 91 24.31 13.71 -1.60
CA LYS A 91 24.96 13.93 -2.91
C LYS A 91 24.01 13.78 -4.08
N LEU A 92 22.80 13.26 -3.85
CA LEU A 92 21.74 13.22 -4.86
C LEU A 92 21.02 14.56 -5.00
N VAL A 93 21.16 15.46 -4.03
CA VAL A 93 20.62 16.82 -4.12
C VAL A 93 21.26 17.55 -5.30
N GLY A 94 20.40 18.07 -6.19
CA GLY A 94 20.80 18.69 -7.46
C GLY A 94 20.87 17.73 -8.66
N LYS A 95 20.67 16.41 -8.46
CA LYS A 95 20.44 15.45 -9.55
C LYS A 95 18.95 15.44 -9.95
N LYS A 96 18.64 14.90 -11.13
CA LYS A 96 17.25 14.65 -11.54
C LYS A 96 16.79 13.29 -11.02
N LEU A 97 15.97 13.31 -9.98
CA LEU A 97 15.44 12.09 -9.39
C LEU A 97 14.08 11.73 -10.01
N VAL A 98 13.96 10.47 -10.39
CA VAL A 98 12.71 9.86 -10.85
C VAL A 98 12.26 8.89 -9.76
N MET A 99 11.03 9.05 -9.31
CA MET A 99 10.46 8.26 -8.22
C MET A 99 9.06 7.77 -8.61
N HIS A 100 8.57 6.78 -7.89
CA HIS A 100 7.19 6.34 -8.00
C HIS A 100 6.47 6.59 -6.69
N ASN A 101 5.51 7.52 -6.64
CA ASN A 101 4.88 8.05 -5.43
C ASN A 101 5.87 8.89 -4.58
N ALA A 102 6.53 9.82 -5.24
CA ALA A 102 7.64 10.61 -4.71
C ALA A 102 7.35 11.37 -3.41
N SER A 103 6.07 11.74 -3.13
CA SER A 103 5.67 12.36 -1.86
C SER A 103 6.09 11.50 -0.67
N PHE A 104 5.98 10.18 -0.77
CA PHE A 104 6.35 9.26 0.29
C PHE A 104 7.85 9.34 0.60
N ASP A 105 8.69 9.15 -0.41
CA ASP A 105 10.15 9.10 -0.26
C ASP A 105 10.75 10.44 0.15
N CYS A 106 10.34 11.53 -0.51
CA CYS A 106 10.79 12.87 -0.18
C CYS A 106 10.48 13.22 1.28
N ARG A 107 9.30 12.91 1.77
CA ARG A 107 8.89 13.16 3.15
C ARG A 107 9.62 12.27 4.15
N PHE A 108 9.83 10.98 3.84
CA PHE A 108 10.62 10.09 4.69
C PHE A 108 12.06 10.57 4.82
N VAL A 109 12.71 10.86 3.70
CA VAL A 109 14.09 11.36 3.69
C VAL A 109 14.23 12.68 4.44
N LYS A 110 13.28 13.60 4.28
CA LYS A 110 13.25 14.87 5.00
C LYS A 110 13.02 14.68 6.49
N CYS A 111 12.04 13.88 6.90
CA CYS A 111 11.76 13.62 8.31
C CYS A 111 12.89 12.87 9.00
N PHE A 112 13.47 11.87 8.35
CA PHE A 112 14.43 10.97 8.99
C PHE A 112 15.88 11.47 8.90
N TYR A 113 16.31 11.95 7.73
CA TYR A 113 17.67 12.44 7.52
C TYR A 113 17.83 13.97 7.57
N GLY A 114 16.74 14.72 7.51
CA GLY A 114 16.76 16.18 7.41
C GLY A 114 17.21 16.69 6.03
N ILE A 115 17.10 15.85 4.98
CA ILE A 115 17.51 16.19 3.61
C ILE A 115 16.26 16.46 2.78
N ASP A 116 16.19 17.62 2.15
CA ASP A 116 15.12 17.97 1.23
C ASP A 116 15.46 17.53 -0.21
N LEU A 117 14.73 16.54 -0.73
CA LEU A 117 14.89 16.04 -2.09
C LEU A 117 13.92 16.71 -3.09
N LEU A 118 12.99 17.57 -2.66
CA LEU A 118 12.04 18.22 -3.55
C LEU A 118 12.70 19.01 -4.69
N PRO A 119 13.80 19.76 -4.46
CA PRO A 119 14.50 20.44 -5.54
C PRO A 119 15.12 19.50 -6.59
N SER A 120 15.34 18.24 -6.22
CA SER A 120 15.88 17.20 -7.09
C SER A 120 14.81 16.32 -7.73
N LEU A 121 13.57 16.39 -7.26
CA LEU A 121 12.46 15.62 -7.80
C LEU A 121 12.17 16.11 -9.23
N TYR A 122 12.56 15.30 -10.20
CA TYR A 122 12.36 15.60 -11.62
C TYR A 122 11.01 15.06 -12.12
N VAL A 123 10.72 13.78 -11.83
CA VAL A 123 9.48 13.13 -12.26
C VAL A 123 8.98 12.20 -11.15
N ASP A 124 7.67 12.28 -10.88
CA ASP A 124 6.90 11.20 -10.26
C ASP A 124 6.23 10.40 -11.38
N THR A 125 6.53 9.11 -11.47
CA THR A 125 6.01 8.26 -12.55
C THR A 125 4.50 8.03 -12.48
N ILE A 126 3.87 8.17 -11.30
CA ILE A 126 2.41 8.16 -11.18
C ILE A 126 1.83 9.36 -11.95
N LEU A 127 2.35 10.55 -11.69
CA LEU A 127 1.88 11.77 -12.34
C LEU A 127 2.18 11.77 -13.84
N LEU A 128 3.36 11.26 -14.23
CA LEU A 128 3.73 11.13 -15.64
C LEU A 128 2.74 10.24 -16.38
N VAL A 129 2.47 9.04 -15.86
CA VAL A 129 1.52 8.10 -16.46
C VAL A 129 0.12 8.69 -16.48
N HIS A 130 -0.34 9.28 -15.37
CA HIS A 130 -1.67 9.90 -15.30
C HIS A 130 -1.84 11.04 -16.29
N THR A 131 -0.79 11.81 -16.59
CA THR A 131 -0.83 12.92 -17.54
C THR A 131 -1.02 12.44 -18.98
N VAL A 132 -0.36 11.37 -19.38
CA VAL A 132 -0.44 10.82 -20.74
C VAL A 132 -1.56 9.79 -20.92
N ASN A 133 -1.99 9.16 -19.86
CA ASN A 133 -3.04 8.14 -19.83
C ASN A 133 -3.77 8.16 -18.48
N GLU A 134 -4.94 8.80 -18.44
CA GLU A 134 -5.76 8.95 -17.23
C GLU A 134 -6.29 7.62 -16.65
N GLU A 135 -6.34 6.55 -17.46
CA GLU A 135 -6.75 5.22 -17.01
C GLU A 135 -5.59 4.42 -16.37
N GLY A 136 -4.34 4.89 -16.53
CA GLY A 136 -3.14 4.18 -16.07
C GLY A 136 -3.02 2.80 -16.70
N ALA A 137 -2.87 1.75 -15.89
CA ALA A 137 -2.87 0.37 -16.35
C ALA A 137 -4.26 -0.16 -16.75
N GLY A 138 -5.32 0.63 -16.54
CA GLY A 138 -6.71 0.26 -16.80
C GLY A 138 -7.47 -0.23 -15.56
N PHE A 139 -8.79 -0.12 -15.58
CA PHE A 139 -9.68 -0.42 -14.44
C PHE A 139 -9.77 -1.91 -14.05
N THR A 140 -9.17 -2.80 -14.82
CA THR A 140 -9.06 -4.23 -14.47
C THR A 140 -8.05 -4.50 -13.36
N TYR A 141 -7.13 -3.55 -13.11
CA TYR A 141 -6.14 -3.65 -12.06
C TYR A 141 -6.65 -3.08 -10.74
N ALA A 142 -6.32 -3.74 -9.64
CA ALA A 142 -6.69 -3.28 -8.30
C ALA A 142 -6.05 -1.94 -7.92
N SER A 143 -4.89 -1.63 -8.51
CA SER A 143 -4.19 -0.35 -8.40
C SER A 143 -3.71 0.08 -9.79
N PRO A 144 -4.52 0.82 -10.57
CA PRO A 144 -4.19 1.20 -11.94
C PRO A 144 -2.90 2.02 -12.08
N PHE A 145 -2.51 2.74 -11.03
CA PHE A 145 -1.30 3.56 -10.98
C PHE A 145 -0.18 2.94 -10.13
N GLY A 146 -0.32 1.69 -9.69
CA GLY A 146 0.77 0.98 -9.03
C GLY A 146 1.88 0.62 -10.01
N LEU A 147 3.14 0.76 -9.59
CA LEU A 147 4.32 0.53 -10.44
C LEU A 147 4.25 -0.76 -11.24
N LYS A 148 3.95 -1.87 -10.56
CA LYS A 148 3.88 -3.20 -11.19
C LYS A 148 2.69 -3.31 -12.14
N SER A 149 1.54 -2.68 -11.83
CA SER A 149 0.38 -2.66 -12.72
C SER A 149 0.66 -1.89 -14.00
N ILE A 150 1.28 -0.71 -13.88
CA ILE A 150 1.72 0.10 -15.05
C ILE A 150 2.68 -0.71 -15.91
N ALA A 151 3.72 -1.28 -15.30
CA ALA A 151 4.72 -2.06 -16.03
C ALA A 151 4.14 -3.32 -16.68
N GLN A 152 3.14 -3.97 -16.07
CA GLN A 152 2.41 -5.09 -16.67
C GLN A 152 1.61 -4.65 -17.90
N SER A 153 0.97 -3.48 -17.87
CA SER A 153 0.20 -2.98 -19.02
C SER A 153 1.06 -2.74 -20.26
N ILE A 154 2.35 -2.40 -20.07
CA ILE A 154 3.33 -2.12 -21.12
C ILE A 154 4.44 -3.18 -21.20
N GLN A 155 4.25 -4.38 -20.66
CA GLN A 155 5.31 -5.39 -20.57
C GLN A 155 5.84 -5.87 -21.94
N LYS A 156 5.01 -5.82 -22.99
CA LYS A 156 5.44 -6.15 -24.36
C LYS A 156 6.43 -5.14 -24.89
N GLU A 157 6.17 -3.86 -24.68
CA GLU A 157 7.00 -2.72 -25.06
C GLU A 157 8.32 -2.73 -24.28
N LEU A 158 8.26 -3.15 -23.01
CA LEU A 158 9.45 -3.31 -22.16
C LEU A 158 10.27 -4.58 -22.52
N GLY A 159 9.68 -5.53 -23.24
CA GLY A 159 10.30 -6.83 -23.52
C GLY A 159 10.54 -7.69 -22.28
N LEU A 160 9.67 -7.55 -21.27
CA LEU A 160 9.73 -8.23 -19.97
C LEU A 160 8.47 -9.06 -19.73
N ASP A 161 8.59 -10.14 -18.98
CA ASP A 161 7.44 -10.84 -18.39
C ASP A 161 7.21 -10.34 -16.96
N VAL A 162 6.75 -9.07 -16.87
CA VAL A 162 6.53 -8.40 -15.58
C VAL A 162 5.50 -9.14 -14.74
N THR A 163 4.49 -9.75 -15.37
CA THR A 163 3.45 -10.49 -14.65
C THR A 163 4.03 -11.66 -13.87
N LYS A 164 4.90 -12.44 -14.48
CA LYS A 164 5.55 -13.59 -13.84
C LYS A 164 6.54 -13.12 -12.77
N GLU A 165 7.45 -12.22 -13.15
CA GLU A 165 8.50 -11.72 -12.25
C GLU A 165 7.93 -11.05 -11.00
N ALA A 166 6.96 -10.12 -11.16
CA ALA A 166 6.34 -9.44 -10.02
C ALA A 166 5.58 -10.40 -9.10
N ASN A 167 4.92 -11.43 -9.64
CA ASN A 167 4.25 -12.42 -8.83
C ASN A 167 5.25 -13.29 -8.04
N GLU A 168 6.33 -13.74 -8.68
CA GLU A 168 7.37 -14.53 -8.03
C GLU A 168 8.05 -13.71 -6.91
N GLU A 169 8.44 -12.47 -7.16
CA GLU A 169 9.06 -11.58 -6.19
C GLU A 169 8.15 -11.27 -4.99
N GLN A 170 6.87 -11.00 -5.25
CA GLN A 170 5.90 -10.75 -4.16
C GLN A 170 5.63 -12.00 -3.31
N VAL A 171 5.56 -13.18 -3.93
CA VAL A 171 5.38 -14.44 -3.20
C VAL A 171 6.61 -14.73 -2.36
N GLU A 172 7.81 -14.59 -2.92
CA GLU A 172 9.08 -14.79 -2.21
C GLU A 172 9.20 -13.85 -1.01
N LEU A 173 8.94 -12.55 -1.21
CA LEU A 173 8.97 -11.53 -0.17
C LEU A 173 7.97 -11.84 0.96
N LYS A 174 6.70 -12.09 0.63
CA LYS A 174 5.65 -12.40 1.62
C LYS A 174 5.93 -13.69 2.38
N THR A 175 6.49 -14.70 1.71
CA THR A 175 6.87 -15.97 2.34
C THR A 175 7.98 -15.75 3.35
N SER A 176 9.04 -15.03 2.97
CA SER A 176 10.16 -14.69 3.85
C SER A 176 9.71 -13.92 5.09
N ILE A 177 8.84 -12.91 4.92
CA ILE A 177 8.29 -12.15 6.05
C ILE A 177 7.51 -13.05 6.99
N LYS A 178 6.66 -13.95 6.45
CA LYS A 178 5.86 -14.88 7.23
C LYS A 178 6.71 -15.90 7.98
N GLU A 179 7.76 -16.43 7.38
CA GLU A 179 8.71 -17.35 8.01
C GLU A 179 9.42 -16.71 9.21
N ASN A 180 9.63 -15.41 9.17
CA ASN A 180 10.18 -14.62 10.28
C ASN A 180 9.09 -14.07 11.23
N GLY A 181 7.86 -14.61 11.18
CA GLY A 181 6.75 -14.23 12.07
C GLY A 181 6.20 -12.83 11.84
N GLY A 182 6.40 -12.27 10.64
CA GLY A 182 5.85 -10.97 10.24
C GLY A 182 4.61 -11.06 9.36
N SER A 183 4.02 -9.90 9.07
CA SER A 183 2.88 -9.77 8.18
C SER A 183 2.90 -8.43 7.42
N ILE A 184 2.25 -8.40 6.26
CA ILE A 184 1.93 -7.15 5.54
C ILE A 184 0.42 -7.10 5.39
N THR A 185 -0.21 -6.22 6.17
CA THR A 185 -1.63 -5.91 6.14
C THR A 185 -1.81 -4.39 6.21
N ARG A 186 -3.07 -3.91 6.23
CA ARG A 186 -3.33 -2.48 6.49
C ARG A 186 -2.96 -2.05 7.91
N GLU A 187 -2.96 -2.99 8.86
CA GLU A 187 -2.70 -2.75 10.28
C GLU A 187 -1.25 -3.07 10.68
N SER A 188 -0.55 -3.89 9.89
CA SER A 188 0.82 -4.33 10.19
C SER A 188 1.67 -4.29 8.92
N TYR A 189 2.69 -3.43 8.93
CA TYR A 189 3.63 -3.28 7.82
C TYR A 189 5.03 -3.71 8.24
N GLU A 190 5.29 -5.02 8.19
CA GLU A 190 6.52 -5.62 8.70
C GLU A 190 7.46 -6.12 7.58
N ILE A 191 7.58 -5.34 6.51
CA ILE A 191 8.49 -5.65 5.39
C ILE A 191 9.95 -5.82 5.86
N TRP A 192 10.31 -5.17 6.94
CA TRP A 192 11.63 -5.22 7.57
C TRP A 192 12.01 -6.60 8.12
N LYS A 193 11.06 -7.53 8.25
CA LYS A 193 11.30 -8.93 8.62
C LYS A 193 11.67 -9.83 7.44
N ALA A 194 11.70 -9.30 6.22
CA ALA A 194 12.15 -10.07 5.06
C ALA A 194 13.64 -10.45 5.17
N ASP A 195 14.03 -11.55 4.55
CA ASP A 195 15.44 -11.84 4.29
C ASP A 195 16.04 -10.69 3.49
N ILE A 196 17.23 -10.23 3.88
CA ILE A 196 17.84 -9.05 3.32
C ILE A 196 18.17 -9.20 1.83
N ASN A 197 18.50 -10.39 1.35
CA ASN A 197 18.79 -10.63 -0.06
C ASN A 197 17.51 -10.57 -0.89
N ILE A 198 16.39 -11.08 -0.34
CA ILE A 198 15.08 -11.02 -0.99
C ILE A 198 14.60 -9.58 -1.06
N LEU A 199 14.70 -8.84 0.05
CA LEU A 199 14.34 -7.42 0.09
C LEU A 199 15.19 -6.57 -0.85
N ALA A 200 16.49 -6.82 -0.90
CA ALA A 200 17.42 -6.11 -1.79
C ALA A 200 17.09 -6.33 -3.25
N LYS A 201 16.79 -7.57 -3.64
CA LYS A 201 16.38 -7.89 -5.01
C LYS A 201 15.08 -7.19 -5.36
N TYR A 202 14.09 -7.25 -4.48
CA TYR A 202 12.79 -6.60 -4.64
C TYR A 202 12.93 -5.07 -4.82
N ALA A 203 13.61 -4.40 -3.89
CA ALA A 203 13.78 -2.95 -3.92
C ALA A 203 14.61 -2.46 -5.12
N ALA A 204 15.70 -3.16 -5.46
CA ALA A 204 16.50 -2.82 -6.63
C ALA A 204 15.75 -3.04 -7.96
N ALA A 205 14.86 -4.04 -8.01
CA ALA A 205 14.00 -4.27 -9.16
C ALA A 205 12.95 -3.15 -9.31
N ASP A 206 12.40 -2.62 -8.20
CA ASP A 206 11.42 -1.55 -8.25
C ASP A 206 12.03 -0.23 -8.80
N THR A 207 13.29 0.10 -8.47
CA THR A 207 13.97 1.27 -9.09
C THR A 207 14.35 1.05 -10.56
N ASP A 208 14.75 -0.14 -10.97
CA ASP A 208 14.92 -0.47 -12.40
C ASP A 208 13.60 -0.34 -13.15
N LEU A 209 12.52 -0.84 -12.56
CA LEU A 209 11.18 -0.77 -13.15
C LEU A 209 10.68 0.69 -13.25
N THR A 210 10.90 1.49 -12.21
CA THR A 210 10.60 2.93 -12.20
C THR A 210 11.33 3.66 -13.33
N LEU A 211 12.61 3.34 -13.56
CA LEU A 211 13.39 3.92 -14.65
C LEU A 211 12.86 3.50 -16.03
N ARG A 212 12.43 2.24 -16.19
CA ARG A 212 11.83 1.73 -17.44
C ARG A 212 10.49 2.40 -17.73
N VAL A 213 9.62 2.51 -16.73
CA VAL A 213 8.33 3.20 -16.84
C VAL A 213 8.55 4.67 -17.22
N TYR A 214 9.51 5.35 -16.57
CA TYR A 214 9.89 6.70 -16.93
C TYR A 214 10.31 6.81 -18.39
N HIS A 215 11.24 5.97 -18.85
CA HIS A 215 11.75 6.03 -20.23
C HIS A 215 10.69 5.73 -21.29
N HIS A 216 9.68 4.94 -20.97
CA HIS A 216 8.56 4.67 -21.86
C HIS A 216 7.64 5.89 -21.94
N PHE A 217 7.09 6.33 -20.82
CA PHE A 217 6.04 7.36 -20.79
C PHE A 217 6.55 8.78 -21.02
N ILE A 218 7.82 9.05 -20.77
CA ILE A 218 8.39 10.37 -21.11
C ILE A 218 8.38 10.63 -22.64
N LYS A 219 8.53 9.60 -23.45
CA LYS A 219 8.41 9.71 -24.90
C LYS A 219 6.98 10.04 -25.31
N GLU A 220 6.02 9.32 -24.71
CA GLU A 220 4.59 9.59 -24.97
C GLU A 220 4.18 10.99 -24.54
N LEU A 221 4.73 11.51 -23.44
CA LEU A 221 4.51 12.89 -23.01
C LEU A 221 4.94 13.90 -24.09
N TYR A 222 6.14 13.73 -24.66
CA TYR A 222 6.66 14.57 -25.74
C TYR A 222 5.86 14.37 -27.03
N ASP A 223 5.51 13.15 -27.39
CA ASP A 223 4.73 12.84 -28.60
C ASP A 223 3.31 13.46 -28.54
N GLN A 224 2.75 13.63 -27.35
CA GLN A 224 1.47 14.31 -27.12
C GLN A 224 1.61 15.85 -26.96
N GLY A 225 2.83 16.39 -26.90
CA GLY A 225 3.09 17.83 -26.71
C GLY A 225 2.69 18.35 -25.33
N LEU A 226 2.74 17.47 -24.30
CA LEU A 226 2.35 17.77 -22.92
C LEU A 226 3.52 18.17 -22.02
N GLU A 227 4.74 18.25 -22.53
CA GLU A 227 5.95 18.48 -21.74
C GLU A 227 5.92 19.81 -20.98
N LYS A 228 5.43 20.87 -21.64
CA LYS A 228 5.33 22.18 -20.98
C LYS A 228 4.30 22.18 -19.85
N PHE A 229 3.14 21.60 -20.09
CA PHE A 229 2.10 21.43 -19.08
C PHE A 229 2.63 20.62 -17.87
N PHE A 230 3.37 19.53 -18.14
CA PHE A 230 3.88 18.65 -17.11
C PHE A 230 5.00 19.29 -16.28
N PHE A 231 6.01 19.88 -16.94
CA PHE A 231 7.23 20.33 -16.25
C PHE A 231 7.19 21.79 -15.78
N GLU A 232 6.50 22.67 -16.50
CA GLU A 232 6.59 24.13 -16.33
C GLU A 232 5.31 24.77 -15.84
N ASP A 233 4.15 24.41 -16.44
CA ASP A 233 2.92 25.15 -16.21
C ASP A 233 2.16 24.67 -14.97
N GLU A 234 2.00 23.33 -14.76
CA GLU A 234 1.07 22.85 -13.75
C GLU A 234 1.54 21.61 -12.96
N VAL A 235 1.76 20.44 -13.60
CA VAL A 235 1.83 19.18 -12.87
C VAL A 235 2.97 19.12 -11.85
N MET A 236 4.21 19.20 -12.30
CA MET A 236 5.38 19.11 -11.40
C MET A 236 5.57 20.34 -10.52
N PRO A 237 5.33 21.60 -11.00
CA PRO A 237 5.37 22.76 -10.11
C PRO A 237 4.33 22.67 -8.98
N LEU A 238 3.06 22.38 -9.29
CA LEU A 238 2.01 22.23 -8.29
C LEU A 238 2.35 21.12 -7.28
N TYR A 239 2.86 19.99 -7.76
CA TYR A 239 3.21 18.85 -6.91
C TYR A 239 4.34 19.17 -5.93
N ARG A 240 5.45 19.76 -6.42
CA ARG A 240 6.62 20.08 -5.62
C ARG A 240 6.43 21.27 -4.68
N GLU A 241 5.75 22.32 -5.18
CA GLU A 241 5.70 23.60 -4.48
C GLU A 241 4.46 23.75 -3.59
N VAL A 242 3.39 22.99 -3.88
CA VAL A 242 2.13 23.10 -3.15
C VAL A 242 1.75 21.76 -2.51
N THR A 243 1.56 20.69 -3.29
CA THR A 243 0.94 19.45 -2.79
C THR A 243 1.80 18.80 -1.70
N ILE A 244 3.06 18.51 -1.98
CA ILE A 244 3.95 17.85 -0.99
C ILE A 244 4.18 18.73 0.24
N PRO A 245 4.49 20.04 0.10
CA PRO A 245 4.60 20.93 1.26
C PRO A 245 3.31 21.05 2.09
N MET A 246 2.15 21.07 1.43
CA MET A 246 0.86 21.09 2.12
C MET A 246 0.62 19.81 2.92
N GLU A 247 0.96 18.64 2.37
CA GLU A 247 0.91 17.35 3.09
C GLU A 247 1.88 17.31 4.28
N GLU A 248 3.05 17.95 4.17
CA GLU A 248 4.01 18.06 5.29
C GLU A 248 3.47 18.90 6.43
N VAL A 249 2.87 20.04 6.12
CA VAL A 249 2.24 20.92 7.13
C VAL A 249 1.05 20.23 7.77
N GLY A 250 0.23 19.58 6.95
CA GLY A 250 -1.01 18.91 7.36
C GLY A 250 -2.11 19.92 7.73
N VAL A 251 -3.17 19.39 8.33
CA VAL A 251 -4.33 20.17 8.76
C VAL A 251 -4.45 20.12 10.29
N ARG A 252 -4.66 21.28 10.90
CA ARG A 252 -4.93 21.33 12.33
C ARG A 252 -6.33 20.80 12.61
N LEU A 253 -6.40 19.77 13.45
CA LEU A 253 -7.65 19.18 13.90
C LEU A 253 -7.99 19.64 15.31
N ASP A 254 -9.27 19.92 15.55
CA ASP A 254 -9.82 20.06 16.90
C ASP A 254 -10.08 18.66 17.47
N ILE A 255 -9.08 18.16 18.19
CA ILE A 255 -9.08 16.80 18.73
C ILE A 255 -10.23 16.60 19.72
N GLU A 256 -10.59 17.61 20.52
CA GLU A 256 -11.67 17.46 21.51
C GLU A 256 -13.04 17.39 20.83
N THR A 257 -13.26 18.23 19.82
CA THR A 257 -14.50 18.14 19.01
C THR A 257 -14.57 16.81 18.26
N MET A 258 -13.44 16.31 17.73
CA MET A 258 -13.41 15.00 17.03
C MET A 258 -13.69 13.84 17.98
N LYS A 259 -13.08 13.81 19.16
CA LYS A 259 -13.36 12.79 20.18
C LYS A 259 -14.83 12.77 20.59
N LYS A 260 -15.42 13.96 20.78
CA LYS A 260 -16.84 14.08 21.07
C LYS A 260 -17.70 13.54 19.93
N ALA A 261 -17.40 13.94 18.69
CA ALA A 261 -18.11 13.46 17.51
C ALA A 261 -18.00 11.93 17.34
N ASP A 262 -16.83 11.35 17.62
CA ASP A 262 -16.62 9.90 17.59
C ASP A 262 -17.51 9.17 18.63
N LEU A 263 -17.60 9.70 19.85
CA LEU A 263 -18.49 9.19 20.87
C LEU A 263 -19.96 9.30 20.47
N ASP A 264 -20.38 10.47 19.97
CA ASP A 264 -21.76 10.74 19.56
C ASP A 264 -22.18 9.82 18.39
N ILE A 265 -21.27 9.66 17.39
CA ILE A 265 -21.47 8.75 16.26
C ILE A 265 -21.55 7.30 16.74
N THR A 266 -20.64 6.89 17.61
CA THR A 266 -20.62 5.52 18.17
C THR A 266 -21.90 5.22 18.94
N GLU A 267 -22.41 6.13 19.75
CA GLU A 267 -23.69 5.98 20.43
C GLU A 267 -24.87 5.88 19.47
N GLU A 268 -24.91 6.75 18.47
CA GLU A 268 -25.98 6.71 17.45
C GLU A 268 -25.92 5.44 16.60
N MET A 269 -24.74 4.97 16.24
CA MET A 269 -24.56 3.67 15.58
C MET A 269 -25.09 2.53 16.44
N LYS A 270 -24.74 2.47 17.74
CA LYS A 270 -25.27 1.47 18.69
C LYS A 270 -26.78 1.52 18.77
N LYS A 271 -27.36 2.72 18.89
CA LYS A 271 -28.79 2.91 18.95
C LYS A 271 -29.52 2.42 17.71
N ARG A 272 -29.02 2.79 16.51
CA ARG A 272 -29.59 2.32 15.23
C ARG A 272 -29.43 0.83 15.06
N SER A 273 -28.28 0.29 15.44
CA SER A 273 -28.02 -1.15 15.42
C SER A 273 -29.00 -1.92 16.30
N HIS A 274 -29.24 -1.44 17.51
CA HIS A 274 -30.23 -2.04 18.41
C HIS A 274 -31.65 -1.97 17.85
N ALA A 275 -32.02 -0.87 17.19
CA ALA A 275 -33.33 -0.74 16.55
C ALA A 275 -33.51 -1.77 15.43
N VAL A 276 -32.50 -1.91 14.53
CA VAL A 276 -32.51 -2.89 13.43
C VAL A 276 -32.58 -4.32 13.96
N ILE A 277 -31.77 -4.64 14.97
CA ILE A 277 -31.78 -5.97 15.60
C ILE A 277 -33.13 -6.26 16.27
N SER A 278 -33.69 -5.28 16.97
CA SER A 278 -34.99 -5.43 17.62
C SER A 278 -36.10 -5.69 16.61
N GLU A 279 -36.02 -5.07 15.43
CA GLU A 279 -36.95 -5.29 14.33
C GLU A 279 -36.75 -6.68 13.68
N LEU A 280 -35.49 -7.08 13.44
CA LEU A 280 -35.17 -8.42 12.94
C LEU A 280 -35.63 -9.53 13.90
N LEU A 281 -35.52 -9.32 15.20
CA LEU A 281 -35.98 -10.27 16.22
C LEU A 281 -37.50 -10.39 16.30
N GLN A 282 -38.27 -9.52 15.65
CA GLN A 282 -39.72 -9.67 15.52
C GLN A 282 -40.06 -10.71 14.42
N ASP A 283 -39.18 -10.98 13.45
CA ASP A 283 -39.38 -12.09 12.51
C ASP A 283 -39.10 -13.42 13.22
N ASN A 284 -40.14 -14.26 13.34
CA ASN A 284 -40.03 -15.54 14.03
C ASN A 284 -39.01 -16.50 13.42
N ARG A 285 -38.72 -16.40 12.12
CA ARG A 285 -37.72 -17.21 11.43
C ARG A 285 -36.31 -16.80 11.87
N VAL A 286 -36.02 -15.48 11.89
CA VAL A 286 -34.73 -14.91 12.37
C VAL A 286 -34.55 -15.23 13.86
N LYS A 287 -35.62 -15.09 14.66
CA LYS A 287 -35.57 -15.37 16.09
C LYS A 287 -35.29 -16.85 16.39
N LEU A 288 -36.00 -17.77 15.73
CA LEU A 288 -35.77 -19.21 15.85
C LEU A 288 -34.37 -19.60 15.43
N TRP A 289 -33.87 -18.96 14.38
CA TRP A 289 -32.55 -19.21 13.90
C TRP A 289 -31.46 -18.72 14.85
N ILE A 290 -31.54 -17.48 15.36
CA ILE A 290 -30.63 -16.96 16.40
C ILE A 290 -30.63 -17.89 17.61
N LEU A 291 -31.80 -18.32 18.07
CA LEU A 291 -31.94 -19.25 19.20
C LEU A 291 -31.33 -20.64 18.93
N ASN A 292 -31.43 -21.16 17.71
CA ASN A 292 -30.85 -22.45 17.34
C ASN A 292 -29.34 -22.38 17.12
N LYS A 293 -28.83 -21.30 16.54
CA LYS A 293 -27.42 -21.13 16.24
C LYS A 293 -26.59 -20.58 17.40
N ALA A 294 -27.20 -19.86 18.34
CA ALA A 294 -26.50 -19.45 19.57
C ALA A 294 -26.11 -20.64 20.46
N LYS A 295 -26.61 -21.86 20.15
CA LYS A 295 -26.15 -23.12 20.77
C LYS A 295 -24.87 -23.67 20.13
N GLU A 296 -24.52 -23.22 18.95
CA GLU A 296 -23.28 -23.56 18.25
C GLU A 296 -22.36 -22.35 18.31
N THR A 297 -21.22 -22.47 19.04
CA THR A 297 -20.22 -21.43 19.20
C THR A 297 -19.84 -20.82 17.85
N TYR A 298 -20.22 -19.57 17.61
CA TYR A 298 -19.86 -18.86 16.38
C TYR A 298 -18.38 -18.48 16.41
N PRO A 299 -17.56 -18.91 15.45
CA PRO A 299 -16.18 -18.40 15.36
C PRO A 299 -16.25 -16.91 15.03
N ALA A 300 -15.39 -16.10 15.66
CA ALA A 300 -15.31 -14.64 15.55
C ALA A 300 -15.16 -14.09 14.11
N ASN A 301 -14.92 -14.95 13.12
CA ASN A 301 -14.74 -14.59 11.71
C ASN A 301 -15.98 -14.73 10.83
N SER A 302 -17.18 -14.69 11.38
CA SER A 302 -18.41 -15.12 10.68
C SER A 302 -19.35 -13.99 10.22
N LYS A 303 -18.90 -12.71 10.18
CA LYS A 303 -19.73 -11.61 9.62
C LYS A 303 -20.33 -11.97 8.25
N GLY A 304 -19.50 -12.57 7.37
CA GLY A 304 -19.94 -13.05 6.07
C GLY A 304 -20.91 -14.25 6.12
N ALA A 305 -20.71 -15.18 7.06
CA ALA A 305 -21.57 -16.34 7.23
C ALA A 305 -22.96 -15.93 7.78
N PHE A 306 -23.01 -14.99 8.70
CA PHE A 306 -24.24 -14.43 9.23
C PHE A 306 -25.04 -13.69 8.14
N ALA A 307 -24.37 -12.89 7.29
CA ALA A 307 -25.03 -12.22 6.18
C ALA A 307 -25.62 -13.24 5.16
N GLN A 308 -24.86 -14.29 4.83
CA GLN A 308 -25.34 -15.38 3.95
C GLN A 308 -26.63 -16.00 4.45
N MET A 309 -26.71 -16.15 5.69
CA MET A 309 -27.80 -16.78 6.36
C MET A 309 -29.02 -15.89 6.54
N VAL A 310 -28.84 -14.59 6.85
CA VAL A 310 -29.97 -13.64 6.79
C VAL A 310 -30.61 -13.66 5.41
N VAL A 311 -29.81 -13.77 4.34
CA VAL A 311 -30.33 -13.90 2.98
C VAL A 311 -31.13 -15.19 2.80
N GLU A 312 -30.64 -16.31 3.33
CA GLU A 312 -31.28 -17.62 3.19
C GLU A 312 -32.57 -17.71 4.01
N GLU A 313 -32.54 -17.36 5.28
CA GLU A 313 -33.68 -17.44 6.18
C GLU A 313 -34.79 -16.42 5.86
N CYS A 314 -34.38 -15.20 5.46
CA CYS A 314 -35.34 -14.20 4.97
C CYS A 314 -35.76 -14.39 3.52
N GLN A 315 -35.24 -15.41 2.84
CA GLN A 315 -35.53 -15.74 1.43
C GLN A 315 -35.35 -14.55 0.50
N LEU A 316 -34.25 -13.76 0.72
CA LEU A 316 -33.99 -12.60 -0.08
C LEU A 316 -33.56 -13.02 -1.50
N PRO A 317 -34.11 -12.38 -2.55
CA PRO A 317 -33.85 -12.76 -3.95
C PRO A 317 -32.49 -12.28 -4.43
N LEU A 318 -31.41 -12.77 -3.81
CA LEU A 318 -30.03 -12.48 -4.22
C LEU A 318 -29.44 -13.65 -5.02
N PRO A 319 -28.65 -13.38 -6.07
CA PRO A 319 -28.02 -14.43 -6.88
C PRO A 319 -26.95 -15.17 -6.08
N LYS A 320 -26.80 -16.48 -6.34
CA LYS A 320 -25.69 -17.28 -5.84
C LYS A 320 -24.54 -17.28 -6.84
N SER A 321 -23.32 -17.21 -6.34
CA SER A 321 -22.11 -17.40 -7.13
C SER A 321 -21.99 -18.84 -7.58
N GLU A 322 -21.82 -19.08 -8.86
CA GLU A 322 -21.60 -20.42 -9.44
C GLU A 322 -20.34 -21.10 -8.89
N LYS A 323 -19.29 -20.32 -8.58
CA LYS A 323 -18.02 -20.85 -8.07
C LYS A 323 -18.05 -21.28 -6.61
N THR A 324 -18.82 -20.61 -5.76
CA THR A 324 -18.77 -20.80 -4.30
C THR A 324 -20.08 -21.29 -3.70
N GLY A 325 -21.18 -21.27 -4.45
CA GLY A 325 -22.51 -21.56 -3.96
C GLY A 325 -23.08 -20.57 -2.96
N LYS A 326 -22.32 -19.50 -2.63
CA LYS A 326 -22.72 -18.46 -1.67
C LYS A 326 -23.49 -17.35 -2.35
N TYR A 327 -24.39 -16.71 -1.60
CA TYR A 327 -25.11 -15.54 -2.09
C TYR A 327 -24.16 -14.36 -2.36
N ASN A 328 -24.42 -13.63 -3.43
CA ASN A 328 -23.65 -12.43 -3.78
C ASN A 328 -24.19 -11.21 -3.01
N ILE A 329 -23.61 -10.93 -1.85
CA ILE A 329 -24.04 -9.86 -0.94
C ILE A 329 -23.14 -8.63 -1.15
N THR A 330 -23.17 -8.05 -2.36
CA THR A 330 -22.54 -6.76 -2.63
C THR A 330 -23.53 -5.62 -2.32
N LYS A 331 -23.00 -4.44 -1.99
CA LYS A 331 -23.84 -3.25 -1.75
C LYS A 331 -24.79 -2.95 -2.90
N SER A 332 -24.33 -3.17 -4.15
CA SER A 332 -25.14 -2.96 -5.36
C SER A 332 -26.28 -3.95 -5.49
N GLU A 333 -26.07 -5.22 -5.18
CA GLU A 333 -27.15 -6.25 -5.24
C GLU A 333 -28.14 -6.04 -4.08
N VAL A 334 -27.66 -5.80 -2.88
CA VAL A 334 -28.52 -5.53 -1.71
C VAL A 334 -29.35 -4.26 -1.90
N ALA A 335 -28.81 -3.23 -2.53
CA ALA A 335 -29.55 -1.98 -2.79
C ALA A 335 -30.78 -2.20 -3.68
N ARG A 336 -30.78 -3.22 -4.54
CA ARG A 336 -31.92 -3.58 -5.43
C ARG A 336 -33.07 -4.30 -4.73
N LEU A 337 -32.83 -4.79 -3.51
CA LEU A 337 -33.87 -5.46 -2.73
C LEU A 337 -34.98 -4.50 -2.33
N PRO A 338 -36.22 -4.99 -2.15
CA PRO A 338 -37.28 -4.22 -1.53
C PRO A 338 -36.88 -3.74 -0.13
N GLU A 339 -37.42 -2.58 0.29
CA GLU A 339 -37.15 -2.06 1.64
C GLU A 339 -37.64 -3.05 2.70
N SER A 340 -36.73 -3.45 3.57
CA SER A 340 -36.97 -4.39 4.65
C SER A 340 -35.90 -4.24 5.74
N ALA A 341 -36.20 -4.71 6.95
CA ALA A 341 -35.23 -4.75 8.04
C ALA A 341 -33.98 -5.58 7.67
N ALA A 342 -34.19 -6.69 6.92
CA ALA A 342 -33.09 -7.53 6.42
C ALA A 342 -32.18 -6.78 5.42
N LYS A 343 -32.76 -5.98 4.50
CA LYS A 343 -31.97 -5.12 3.58
C LYS A 343 -31.16 -4.10 4.35
N GLN A 344 -31.78 -3.39 5.28
CA GLN A 344 -31.11 -2.39 6.11
C GLN A 344 -29.99 -3.02 6.94
N PHE A 345 -30.20 -4.20 7.48
CA PHE A 345 -29.16 -4.97 8.16
C PHE A 345 -28.01 -5.32 7.22
N LEU A 346 -28.26 -5.83 6.01
CA LEU A 346 -27.21 -6.18 5.06
C LEU A 346 -26.41 -4.98 4.55
N LEU A 347 -27.03 -3.79 4.45
CA LEU A 347 -26.35 -2.55 4.03
C LEU A 347 -25.49 -1.93 5.15
N ASN A 348 -26.00 -1.98 6.38
CA ASN A 348 -25.45 -1.20 7.48
C ASN A 348 -24.95 -2.05 8.66
N GLY A 349 -25.32 -3.32 8.70
CA GLY A 349 -25.18 -4.17 9.87
C GLY A 349 -23.89 -4.98 9.98
N SER A 350 -22.95 -4.86 9.00
CA SER A 350 -21.65 -5.56 9.11
C SER A 350 -20.80 -5.07 10.29
N ASP A 351 -21.08 -3.85 10.78
CA ASP A 351 -20.38 -3.23 11.89
C ASP A 351 -21.08 -3.47 13.25
N VAL A 352 -22.24 -4.15 13.23
CA VAL A 352 -23.09 -4.38 14.40
C VAL A 352 -22.73 -5.64 15.18
N LEU A 353 -21.95 -6.54 14.57
CA LEU A 353 -21.48 -7.77 15.21
C LEU A 353 -20.12 -7.53 15.85
N ASP A 354 -20.04 -6.54 16.74
CA ASP A 354 -18.89 -6.39 17.62
C ASP A 354 -18.95 -7.41 18.80
N GLU A 355 -17.87 -7.51 19.57
CA GLU A 355 -17.76 -8.41 20.71
C GLU A 355 -18.90 -8.19 21.74
N ASP A 356 -19.43 -6.97 21.86
CA ASP A 356 -20.52 -6.60 22.77
C ASP A 356 -21.86 -7.24 22.39
N PHE A 357 -22.11 -7.44 21.09
CA PHE A 357 -23.32 -8.11 20.61
C PHE A 357 -23.25 -9.62 20.84
N SER A 358 -22.10 -10.24 20.52
CA SER A 358 -21.87 -11.65 20.81
C SER A 358 -22.00 -11.97 22.31
N ASN A 359 -21.49 -11.08 23.19
CA ASN A 359 -21.59 -11.22 24.62
C ASN A 359 -23.04 -11.02 25.14
N LYS A 360 -23.81 -10.11 24.56
CA LYS A 360 -25.22 -9.88 24.96
C LYS A 360 -26.16 -10.98 24.52
N ILE A 361 -25.92 -11.65 23.39
CA ILE A 361 -26.66 -12.85 22.99
C ILE A 361 -26.34 -14.00 23.95
N SER A 362 -25.07 -14.21 24.30
CA SER A 362 -24.66 -15.27 25.24
C SER A 362 -25.12 -15.04 26.67
N MET A 363 -25.34 -13.80 27.10
CA MET A 363 -25.85 -13.48 28.45
C MET A 363 -27.39 -13.53 28.59
N LYS A 364 -28.14 -13.56 27.48
CA LYS A 364 -29.61 -13.68 27.47
C LYS A 364 -30.13 -15.08 27.25
N MET A 365 -29.25 -16.05 27.14
CA MET A 365 -29.52 -17.48 27.05
C MET A 365 -29.13 -18.21 28.34
#